data_3e56b4d261fba6d5c1784340e7071c77
#
_entry.id   3e56b4d261fba6d5c1784340e7071c77
#
_cell.length_a   1.000
_cell.length_b   1.000
_cell.length_c   1.000
_cell.angle_alpha   90.00
_cell.angle_beta   90.00
_cell.angle_gamma   90.00
#
_symmetry.space_group_name_H-M   'P 1'
#
loop_
_entity.id
_entity.type
_entity.pdbx_description
1 polymer ?
#
loop_
_entity_poly.entity_id
_entity_poly.type
_entity_poly.pdbx_seq_one_letter_code
_entity_poly.pdbx_strand_id
1 'polypeptide(L)'
;MQEPGDIVVLDTGDYIPADLRIIEAVNLKAQESSLTGESVPVEKNTEAIENKETGIGDCTNMLFSSSLITYGRGKGIVVETGMTTEVGKIAGMMNQTEKQETPLQQKLNQLGKTLGIVALIICAVIFVVGLMQGKEAIQMFMTAVSLAVAAIPEGLVAVSTIVLAIGVQKMVKKHAIVKKLPAVETLGSSTVICSDKTGTLTQNKMTVQKVFFNGKLYNIDDLEKGIEIIENTNRLELKDKELTVDL
;
A
#
# COMPACT_ATOMS: atom_id res chain seq x y z
N MET A 1 -22.30 -15.32 8.01
CA MET A 1 -20.86 -15.68 7.92
C MET A 1 -20.84 -16.81 6.91
N GLN A 2 -19.99 -16.75 5.91
CA GLN A 2 -19.93 -17.81 4.89
C GLN A 2 -18.95 -18.88 5.31
N GLU A 3 -19.29 -20.14 5.00
CA GLU A 3 -18.47 -21.30 5.32
C GLU A 3 -18.11 -22.05 4.04
N PRO A 4 -16.96 -22.74 3.99
CA PRO A 4 -16.63 -23.60 2.86
C PRO A 4 -17.74 -24.61 2.57
N GLY A 5 -18.18 -24.65 1.32
CA GLY A 5 -19.31 -25.46 0.86
C GLY A 5 -20.60 -24.67 0.62
N ASP A 6 -20.72 -23.43 1.09
CA ASP A 6 -21.87 -22.58 0.79
C ASP A 6 -21.92 -22.23 -0.70
N ILE A 7 -23.15 -22.06 -1.23
CA ILE A 7 -23.35 -21.61 -2.61
C ILE A 7 -23.68 -20.13 -2.60
N VAL A 8 -22.89 -19.36 -3.35
CA VAL A 8 -23.07 -17.91 -3.51
C VAL A 8 -23.58 -17.64 -4.93
N VAL A 9 -24.65 -16.85 -5.04
CA VAL A 9 -25.18 -16.33 -6.30
C VAL A 9 -24.66 -14.91 -6.47
N LEU A 10 -24.15 -14.59 -7.65
CA LEU A 10 -23.51 -13.31 -7.96
C LEU A 10 -24.10 -12.73 -9.23
N ASP A 11 -24.36 -11.43 -9.18
CA ASP A 11 -24.81 -10.60 -10.29
C ASP A 11 -23.86 -9.43 -10.53
N THR A 12 -23.99 -8.76 -11.67
CA THR A 12 -23.21 -7.57 -12.01
C THR A 12 -23.32 -6.50 -10.92
N GLY A 13 -22.18 -6.02 -10.42
CA GLY A 13 -22.09 -5.02 -9.34
C GLY A 13 -21.81 -5.61 -7.96
N ASP A 14 -21.88 -6.94 -7.82
CA ASP A 14 -21.61 -7.60 -6.55
C ASP A 14 -20.11 -7.71 -6.26
N TYR A 15 -19.75 -7.51 -4.98
CA TYR A 15 -18.44 -7.87 -4.48
C TYR A 15 -18.40 -9.34 -4.09
N ILE A 16 -17.32 -10.02 -4.48
CA ILE A 16 -17.09 -11.42 -4.19
C ILE A 16 -16.69 -11.55 -2.71
N PRO A 17 -17.48 -12.28 -1.90
CA PRO A 17 -17.32 -12.27 -0.43
C PRO A 17 -16.26 -13.23 0.10
N ALA A 18 -15.89 -14.25 -0.68
CA ALA A 18 -14.94 -15.30 -0.35
C ALA A 18 -14.30 -15.86 -1.62
N ASP A 19 -13.31 -16.73 -1.52
CA ASP A 19 -12.79 -17.41 -2.70
C ASP A 19 -13.74 -18.52 -3.11
N LEU A 20 -14.21 -18.46 -4.36
CA LEU A 20 -15.28 -19.30 -4.89
C LEU A 20 -14.79 -20.11 -6.09
N ARG A 21 -15.15 -21.39 -6.15
CA ARG A 21 -15.09 -22.20 -7.37
C ARG A 21 -16.37 -22.01 -8.16
N ILE A 22 -16.27 -21.56 -9.41
CA ILE A 22 -17.42 -21.30 -10.28
C ILE A 22 -18.07 -22.63 -10.68
N ILE A 23 -19.40 -22.71 -10.49
CA ILE A 23 -20.22 -23.86 -10.87
C ILE A 23 -21.21 -23.52 -12.00
N GLU A 24 -21.62 -22.25 -12.09
CA GLU A 24 -22.43 -21.73 -13.21
C GLU A 24 -21.88 -20.33 -13.59
N ALA A 25 -21.75 -20.06 -14.88
CA ALA A 25 -21.32 -18.77 -15.41
C ALA A 25 -22.10 -18.43 -16.67
N VAL A 26 -22.64 -17.21 -16.76
CA VAL A 26 -23.28 -16.66 -17.95
C VAL A 26 -22.63 -15.32 -18.25
N ASN A 27 -21.76 -15.29 -19.25
CA ASN A 27 -20.97 -14.10 -19.65
C ASN A 27 -20.30 -13.41 -18.46
N LEU A 28 -19.81 -14.20 -17.49
CA LEU A 28 -19.31 -13.71 -16.22
C LEU A 28 -17.94 -13.07 -16.39
N LYS A 29 -17.80 -11.81 -15.96
CA LYS A 29 -16.53 -11.09 -15.94
C LYS A 29 -16.28 -10.50 -14.55
N ALA A 30 -15.06 -10.67 -14.04
CA ALA A 30 -14.65 -10.16 -12.75
C ALA A 30 -13.43 -9.23 -12.88
N GLN A 31 -13.45 -8.12 -12.15
CA GLN A 31 -12.30 -7.21 -12.04
C GLN A 31 -11.45 -7.62 -10.84
N GLU A 32 -10.26 -8.11 -11.11
CA GLU A 32 -9.33 -8.65 -10.13
C GLU A 32 -8.06 -7.79 -9.99
N SER A 33 -8.18 -6.51 -10.32
CA SER A 33 -7.03 -5.57 -10.32
C SER A 33 -6.31 -5.45 -8.98
N SER A 34 -7.00 -5.71 -7.87
CA SER A 34 -6.40 -5.72 -6.53
C SER A 34 -5.44 -6.89 -6.29
N LEU A 35 -5.58 -7.99 -7.06
CA LEU A 35 -4.74 -9.18 -6.95
C LEU A 35 -3.76 -9.31 -8.10
N THR A 36 -4.19 -8.99 -9.33
CA THR A 36 -3.39 -9.17 -10.55
C THR A 36 -2.67 -7.90 -10.98
N GLY A 37 -3.13 -6.73 -10.52
CA GLY A 37 -2.66 -5.42 -10.98
C GLY A 37 -3.20 -5.02 -12.35
N GLU A 38 -4.05 -5.84 -13.00
CA GLU A 38 -4.61 -5.56 -14.31
C GLU A 38 -5.99 -4.94 -14.24
N SER A 39 -6.22 -3.86 -15.03
CA SER A 39 -7.49 -3.12 -15.02
C SER A 39 -8.58 -3.76 -15.87
N VAL A 40 -8.20 -4.67 -16.78
CA VAL A 40 -9.16 -5.31 -17.70
C VAL A 40 -9.89 -6.43 -16.96
N PRO A 41 -11.23 -6.46 -16.99
CA PRO A 41 -11.97 -7.56 -16.41
C PRO A 41 -11.66 -8.91 -17.07
N VAL A 42 -11.45 -9.93 -16.25
CA VAL A 42 -11.15 -11.29 -16.68
C VAL A 42 -12.45 -12.05 -16.94
N GLU A 43 -12.55 -12.69 -18.09
CA GLU A 43 -13.67 -13.57 -18.40
C GLU A 43 -13.56 -14.87 -17.60
N LYS A 44 -14.66 -15.27 -16.97
CA LYS A 44 -14.73 -16.42 -16.06
C LYS A 44 -15.61 -17.52 -16.62
N ASN A 45 -15.18 -18.76 -16.43
CA ASN A 45 -15.87 -19.95 -16.91
C ASN A 45 -15.89 -21.08 -15.87
N THR A 46 -16.49 -22.21 -16.21
CA THR A 46 -16.60 -23.38 -15.33
C THR A 46 -15.60 -24.48 -15.66
N GLU A 47 -14.75 -24.29 -16.69
CA GLU A 47 -13.85 -25.34 -17.18
C GLU A 47 -12.77 -25.69 -16.15
N ALA A 48 -12.33 -26.94 -16.16
CA ALA A 48 -11.24 -27.37 -15.31
C ALA A 48 -9.90 -26.90 -15.88
N ILE A 49 -9.04 -26.35 -15.02
CA ILE A 49 -7.68 -25.98 -15.39
C ILE A 49 -6.77 -27.17 -15.10
N GLU A 50 -6.11 -27.68 -16.13
CA GLU A 50 -5.25 -28.87 -16.01
C GLU A 50 -3.89 -28.52 -15.35
N ASN A 51 -3.40 -27.32 -15.56
CA ASN A 51 -2.12 -26.89 -15.01
C ASN A 51 -2.25 -26.51 -13.54
N LYS A 52 -1.54 -27.23 -12.66
CA LYS A 52 -1.54 -27.00 -11.21
C LYS A 52 -0.74 -25.76 -10.78
N GLU A 53 0.11 -25.22 -11.63
CA GLU A 53 0.94 -24.04 -11.35
C GLU A 53 0.38 -22.77 -12.02
N THR A 54 -0.93 -22.73 -12.24
CA THR A 54 -1.59 -21.57 -12.84
C THR A 54 -1.55 -20.37 -11.88
N GLY A 55 -1.10 -19.23 -12.38
CA GLY A 55 -1.11 -17.97 -11.62
C GLY A 55 -2.53 -17.49 -11.31
N ILE A 56 -2.69 -16.66 -10.28
CA ILE A 56 -4.00 -16.14 -9.85
C ILE A 56 -4.73 -15.46 -11.02
N GLY A 57 -4.03 -14.69 -11.86
CA GLY A 57 -4.62 -13.99 -13.02
C GLY A 57 -5.14 -14.92 -14.12
N ASP A 58 -4.62 -16.15 -14.20
CA ASP A 58 -5.01 -17.14 -15.19
C ASP A 58 -6.05 -18.14 -14.67
N CYS A 59 -6.46 -18.00 -13.41
CA CYS A 59 -7.49 -18.84 -12.79
C CYS A 59 -8.89 -18.41 -13.25
N THR A 60 -9.25 -18.77 -14.48
CA THR A 60 -10.54 -18.41 -15.09
C THR A 60 -11.75 -19.10 -14.46
N ASN A 61 -11.55 -20.16 -13.69
CA ASN A 61 -12.59 -20.96 -13.04
C ASN A 61 -12.80 -20.66 -11.55
N MET A 62 -12.10 -19.64 -11.05
CA MET A 62 -12.21 -19.16 -9.67
C MET A 62 -12.61 -17.70 -9.64
N LEU A 63 -13.27 -17.32 -8.56
CA LEU A 63 -13.55 -15.93 -8.20
C LEU A 63 -12.89 -15.65 -6.86
N PHE A 64 -12.20 -14.54 -6.76
CA PHE A 64 -11.42 -14.20 -5.56
C PHE A 64 -12.09 -13.13 -4.72
N SER A 65 -12.00 -13.30 -3.41
CA SER A 65 -12.54 -12.36 -2.42
C SER A 65 -12.11 -10.91 -2.71
N SER A 66 -13.02 -9.97 -2.45
CA SER A 66 -12.82 -8.52 -2.66
C SER A 66 -12.72 -8.06 -4.12
N SER A 67 -12.88 -8.94 -5.09
CA SER A 67 -13.04 -8.59 -6.51
C SER A 67 -14.48 -8.21 -6.84
N LEU A 68 -14.69 -7.51 -7.95
CA LEU A 68 -16.00 -7.00 -8.37
C LEU A 68 -16.49 -7.73 -9.62
N ILE A 69 -17.75 -8.17 -9.62
CA ILE A 69 -18.40 -8.66 -10.84
C ILE A 69 -18.77 -7.45 -11.71
N THR A 70 -18.14 -7.34 -12.87
CA THR A 70 -18.36 -6.21 -13.79
C THR A 70 -19.41 -6.51 -14.85
N TYR A 71 -19.61 -7.78 -15.19
CA TYR A 71 -20.59 -8.20 -16.19
C TYR A 71 -21.05 -9.64 -15.96
N GLY A 72 -22.31 -9.92 -16.33
CA GLY A 72 -22.88 -11.25 -16.30
C GLY A 72 -23.33 -11.68 -14.89
N ARG A 73 -23.58 -12.98 -14.75
CA ARG A 73 -24.03 -13.59 -13.51
C ARG A 73 -23.46 -15.00 -13.35
N GLY A 74 -23.37 -15.46 -12.13
CA GLY A 74 -22.86 -16.80 -11.88
C GLY A 74 -23.18 -17.34 -10.50
N LYS A 75 -22.82 -18.60 -10.28
CA LYS A 75 -22.85 -19.23 -8.96
C LYS A 75 -21.50 -19.84 -8.69
N GLY A 76 -21.05 -19.72 -7.46
CA GLY A 76 -19.82 -20.33 -6.99
C GLY A 76 -20.05 -21.05 -5.66
N ILE A 77 -19.24 -22.08 -5.43
CA ILE A 77 -19.14 -22.72 -4.13
C ILE A 77 -17.96 -22.12 -3.38
N VAL A 78 -18.16 -21.76 -2.11
CA VAL A 78 -17.13 -21.23 -1.24
C VAL A 78 -16.06 -22.29 -1.00
N VAL A 79 -14.80 -21.97 -1.29
CA VAL A 79 -13.65 -22.85 -1.09
C VAL A 79 -12.83 -22.40 0.11
N GLU A 80 -12.54 -21.10 0.19
CA GLU A 80 -11.75 -20.50 1.27
C GLU A 80 -12.40 -19.22 1.79
N THR A 81 -12.23 -18.92 3.10
CA THR A 81 -12.82 -17.76 3.76
C THR A 81 -11.80 -17.05 4.65
N GLY A 82 -12.00 -15.76 4.90
CA GLY A 82 -11.20 -14.98 5.86
C GLY A 82 -9.70 -14.97 5.53
N MET A 83 -8.88 -15.38 6.48
CA MET A 83 -7.42 -15.34 6.34
C MET A 83 -6.84 -16.42 5.41
N THR A 84 -7.62 -17.42 5.02
CA THR A 84 -7.19 -18.46 4.07
C THR A 84 -7.38 -18.05 2.62
N THR A 85 -8.25 -17.05 2.32
CA THR A 85 -8.41 -16.50 0.99
C THR A 85 -7.10 -15.89 0.46
N GLU A 86 -6.98 -15.70 -0.85
CA GLU A 86 -5.78 -15.08 -1.45
C GLU A 86 -5.52 -13.67 -0.86
N VAL A 87 -6.56 -12.87 -0.70
CA VAL A 87 -6.46 -11.56 -0.02
C VAL A 87 -6.05 -11.72 1.45
N GLY A 88 -6.59 -12.73 2.13
CA GLY A 88 -6.24 -13.05 3.51
C GLY A 88 -4.77 -13.45 3.67
N LYS A 89 -4.23 -14.24 2.75
CA LYS A 89 -2.81 -14.61 2.73
C LYS A 89 -1.91 -13.38 2.58
N ILE A 90 -2.27 -12.45 1.68
CA ILE A 90 -1.55 -11.16 1.52
C ILE A 90 -1.60 -10.36 2.82
N ALA A 91 -2.78 -10.22 3.43
CA ALA A 91 -2.92 -9.52 4.72
C ALA A 91 -2.10 -10.19 5.84
N GLY A 92 -2.02 -11.51 5.86
CA GLY A 92 -1.18 -12.29 6.77
C GLY A 92 0.31 -11.98 6.61
N MET A 93 0.81 -11.96 5.37
CA MET A 93 2.20 -11.59 5.07
C MET A 93 2.52 -10.15 5.51
N MET A 94 1.60 -9.22 5.29
CA MET A 94 1.77 -7.82 5.73
C MET A 94 1.84 -7.72 7.26
N ASN A 95 1.07 -8.52 8.00
CA ASN A 95 1.07 -8.51 9.45
C ASN A 95 2.32 -9.18 10.06
N GLN A 96 2.93 -10.13 9.36
CA GLN A 96 4.17 -10.81 9.78
C GLN A 96 5.42 -9.97 9.52
N THR A 97 5.31 -8.91 8.72
CA THR A 97 6.44 -8.01 8.48
C THR A 97 6.80 -7.29 9.77
N GLU A 98 7.95 -7.64 10.36
CA GLU A 98 8.47 -7.00 11.57
C GLU A 98 8.60 -5.50 11.37
N LYS A 99 8.29 -4.74 12.44
CA LYS A 99 8.50 -3.30 12.45
C LYS A 99 10.01 -3.02 12.45
N GLN A 100 10.58 -2.84 11.28
CA GLN A 100 11.97 -2.43 11.17
C GLN A 100 12.14 -1.03 11.76
N GLU A 101 13.19 -0.87 12.59
CA GLU A 101 13.60 0.45 13.07
C GLU A 101 14.08 1.30 11.89
N THR A 102 13.70 2.57 11.90
CA THR A 102 14.16 3.49 10.85
C THR A 102 15.68 3.76 10.97
N PRO A 103 16.36 4.17 9.88
CA PRO A 103 17.78 4.52 9.92
C PRO A 103 18.12 5.56 10.99
N LEU A 104 17.22 6.53 11.23
CA LEU A 104 17.41 7.53 12.30
C LEU A 104 17.31 6.89 13.67
N GLN A 105 16.31 6.04 13.91
CA GLN A 105 16.16 5.33 15.18
C GLN A 105 17.40 4.48 15.49
N GLN A 106 17.93 3.76 14.52
CA GLN A 106 19.15 2.97 14.67
C GLN A 106 20.34 3.86 15.03
N LYS A 107 20.54 4.99 14.34
CA LYS A 107 21.61 5.96 14.65
C LYS A 107 21.44 6.59 16.02
N LEU A 108 20.20 6.95 16.41
CA LEU A 108 19.92 7.51 17.73
C LEU A 108 20.19 6.49 18.85
N ASN A 109 19.80 5.22 18.65
CA ASN A 109 20.08 4.13 19.59
C ASN A 109 21.58 3.88 19.72
N GLN A 110 22.32 3.90 18.60
CA GLN A 110 23.78 3.77 18.63
C GLN A 110 24.46 4.94 19.36
N LEU A 111 24.02 6.17 19.07
CA LEU A 111 24.52 7.37 19.75
C LEU A 111 24.24 7.29 21.26
N GLY A 112 23.00 6.93 21.63
CA GLY A 112 22.63 6.75 23.05
C GLY A 112 23.45 5.72 23.75
N LYS A 113 23.72 4.56 23.15
CA LYS A 113 24.62 3.53 23.70
C LYS A 113 26.04 4.06 23.87
N THR A 114 26.58 4.74 22.86
CA THR A 114 27.93 5.29 22.91
C THR A 114 28.09 6.35 24.03
N LEU A 115 27.12 7.30 24.07
CA LEU A 115 27.14 8.33 25.13
C LEU A 115 26.95 7.71 26.53
N GLY A 116 26.08 6.70 26.65
CA GLY A 116 25.88 5.98 27.91
C GLY A 116 27.15 5.30 28.41
N ILE A 117 27.90 4.63 27.54
CA ILE A 117 29.15 3.99 27.88
C ILE A 117 30.20 5.05 28.29
N VAL A 118 30.34 6.13 27.54
CA VAL A 118 31.27 7.22 27.84
C VAL A 118 30.94 7.86 29.20
N ALA A 119 29.63 8.12 29.42
CA ALA A 119 29.20 8.67 30.71
C ALA A 119 29.52 7.73 31.89
N LEU A 120 29.30 6.43 31.75
CA LEU A 120 29.63 5.44 32.76
C LEU A 120 31.15 5.41 33.07
N ILE A 121 32.00 5.48 32.05
CA ILE A 121 33.45 5.55 32.23
C ILE A 121 33.82 6.82 32.98
N ILE A 122 33.31 7.98 32.60
CA ILE A 122 33.57 9.24 33.28
C ILE A 122 33.10 9.18 34.73
N CYS A 123 31.92 8.66 35.02
CA CYS A 123 31.38 8.49 36.36
C CYS A 123 32.28 7.57 37.21
N ALA A 124 32.76 6.46 36.64
CA ALA A 124 33.67 5.55 37.32
C ALA A 124 35.01 6.24 37.67
N VAL A 125 35.58 7.00 36.75
CA VAL A 125 36.81 7.77 36.97
C VAL A 125 36.62 8.80 38.10
N ILE A 126 35.52 9.59 38.05
CA ILE A 126 35.20 10.60 39.07
C ILE A 126 35.00 9.94 40.44
N PHE A 127 34.31 8.81 40.48
CA PHE A 127 34.12 8.06 41.72
C PHE A 127 35.43 7.59 42.32
N VAL A 128 36.29 6.96 41.52
CA VAL A 128 37.61 6.47 41.98
C VAL A 128 38.51 7.64 42.47
N VAL A 129 38.61 8.71 41.68
CA VAL A 129 39.40 9.88 42.04
C VAL A 129 38.89 10.54 43.33
N GLY A 130 37.57 10.62 43.52
CA GLY A 130 36.96 11.16 44.72
C GLY A 130 37.27 10.33 45.96
N LEU A 131 37.27 9.00 45.85
CA LEU A 131 37.67 8.10 46.93
C LEU A 131 39.18 8.28 47.29
N MET A 132 40.03 8.42 46.27
CA MET A 132 41.48 8.66 46.50
C MET A 132 41.76 10.00 47.20
N GLN A 133 40.85 11.00 47.02
CA GLN A 133 40.94 12.28 47.72
C GLN A 133 40.34 12.24 49.13
N GLY A 134 39.91 11.07 49.61
CA GLY A 134 39.38 10.89 50.98
C GLY A 134 37.94 11.36 51.16
N LYS A 135 37.16 11.54 50.08
CA LYS A 135 35.73 11.88 50.17
C LYS A 135 34.89 10.65 50.55
N GLU A 136 33.77 10.91 51.21
CA GLU A 136 32.85 9.83 51.59
C GLU A 136 32.29 9.10 50.35
N ALA A 137 32.34 7.77 50.38
CA ALA A 137 31.91 6.91 49.29
C ALA A 137 30.45 7.16 48.85
N ILE A 138 29.55 7.36 49.83
CA ILE A 138 28.14 7.62 49.55
C ILE A 138 27.94 8.95 48.79
N GLN A 139 28.65 10.00 49.18
CA GLN A 139 28.59 11.31 48.56
C GLN A 139 29.12 11.24 47.11
N MET A 140 30.20 10.53 46.87
CA MET A 140 30.77 10.35 45.55
C MET A 140 29.87 9.48 44.66
N PHE A 141 29.21 8.47 45.20
CA PHE A 141 28.25 7.65 44.47
C PHE A 141 27.06 8.52 44.04
N MET A 142 26.47 9.31 44.91
CA MET A 142 25.37 10.21 44.57
C MET A 142 25.75 11.23 43.49
N THR A 143 26.98 11.76 43.55
CA THR A 143 27.52 12.67 42.53
C THR A 143 27.70 11.97 41.19
N ALA A 144 28.21 10.76 41.17
CA ALA A 144 28.36 9.96 39.95
C ALA A 144 27.01 9.63 39.31
N VAL A 145 26.03 9.22 40.11
CA VAL A 145 24.65 8.96 39.63
C VAL A 145 24.00 10.23 39.06
N SER A 146 24.10 11.36 39.75
CA SER A 146 23.57 12.64 39.28
C SER A 146 24.19 13.06 37.94
N LEU A 147 25.48 12.85 37.76
CA LEU A 147 26.19 13.13 36.52
C LEU A 147 25.75 12.17 35.40
N ALA A 148 25.57 10.88 35.71
CA ALA A 148 25.11 9.89 34.75
C ALA A 148 23.72 10.24 34.24
N VAL A 149 22.78 10.66 35.10
CA VAL A 149 21.44 11.10 34.72
C VAL A 149 21.51 12.36 33.85
N ALA A 150 22.34 13.35 34.23
CA ALA A 150 22.48 14.59 33.46
C ALA A 150 23.11 14.39 32.08
N ALA A 151 23.82 13.29 31.85
CA ALA A 151 24.43 12.96 30.55
C ALA A 151 23.44 12.35 29.55
N ILE A 152 22.21 12.00 29.96
CA ILE A 152 21.21 11.42 29.07
C ILE A 152 20.59 12.54 28.21
N PRO A 153 20.70 12.47 26.87
CA PRO A 153 20.19 13.51 25.98
C PRO A 153 18.69 13.37 25.76
N GLU A 154 17.86 13.60 26.79
CA GLU A 154 16.40 13.45 26.75
C GLU A 154 15.74 14.33 25.67
N GLY A 155 16.31 15.51 25.40
CA GLY A 155 15.82 16.45 24.38
C GLY A 155 15.93 15.91 22.95
N LEU A 156 16.80 14.96 22.69
CA LEU A 156 17.05 14.46 21.32
C LEU A 156 15.83 13.74 20.73
N VAL A 157 15.16 12.92 21.55
CA VAL A 157 13.94 12.21 21.13
C VAL A 157 12.78 13.18 20.91
N ALA A 158 12.63 14.17 21.79
CA ALA A 158 11.59 15.20 21.65
C ALA A 158 11.80 16.04 20.38
N VAL A 159 13.02 16.51 20.12
CA VAL A 159 13.35 17.29 18.91
C VAL A 159 13.11 16.48 17.65
N SER A 160 13.55 15.21 17.61
CA SER A 160 13.33 14.35 16.44
C SER A 160 11.82 14.15 16.15
N THR A 161 11.01 13.95 17.18
CA THR A 161 9.54 13.83 17.04
C THR A 161 8.90 15.11 16.51
N ILE A 162 9.33 16.29 17.01
CA ILE A 162 8.84 17.57 16.51
C ILE A 162 9.18 17.79 15.04
N VAL A 163 10.43 17.48 14.65
CA VAL A 163 10.86 17.61 13.25
C VAL A 163 10.05 16.69 12.33
N LEU A 164 9.82 15.44 12.74
CA LEU A 164 8.96 14.51 11.98
C LEU A 164 7.52 15.01 11.89
N ALA A 165 6.96 15.55 12.96
CA ALA A 165 5.61 16.14 12.96
C ALA A 165 5.48 17.32 11.99
N ILE A 166 6.49 18.19 11.91
CA ILE A 166 6.55 19.28 10.91
C ILE A 166 6.61 18.69 9.49
N GLY A 167 7.38 17.62 9.31
CA GLY A 167 7.45 16.88 8.05
C GLY A 167 6.07 16.36 7.60
N VAL A 168 5.33 15.73 8.52
CA VAL A 168 3.94 15.27 8.27
C VAL A 168 3.05 16.42 7.85
N GLN A 169 3.10 17.58 8.54
CA GLN A 169 2.28 18.74 8.17
C GLN A 169 2.56 19.22 6.74
N LYS A 170 3.83 19.20 6.31
CA LYS A 170 4.21 19.54 4.93
C LYS A 170 3.66 18.53 3.92
N MET A 171 3.68 17.24 4.26
CA MET A 171 3.15 16.17 3.40
C MET A 171 1.63 16.26 3.26
N VAL A 172 0.90 16.52 4.36
CA VAL A 172 -0.55 16.72 4.35
C VAL A 172 -0.95 17.86 3.41
N LYS A 173 -0.20 18.98 3.39
CA LYS A 173 -0.42 20.08 2.44
C LYS A 173 -0.22 19.66 0.97
N LYS A 174 0.42 18.55 0.71
CA LYS A 174 0.59 17.94 -0.61
C LYS A 174 -0.35 16.76 -0.84
N HIS A 175 -1.44 16.66 -0.05
CA HIS A 175 -2.44 15.59 -0.12
C HIS A 175 -1.89 14.18 0.13
N ALA A 176 -0.71 14.06 0.77
CA ALA A 176 -0.15 12.78 1.15
C ALA A 176 -0.67 12.34 2.52
N ILE A 177 -1.23 11.13 2.59
CA ILE A 177 -1.74 10.55 3.84
C ILE A 177 -0.61 9.80 4.54
N VAL A 178 -0.21 10.29 5.71
CA VAL A 178 0.84 9.67 6.54
C VAL A 178 0.20 8.92 7.70
N LYS A 179 0.29 7.60 7.70
CA LYS A 179 -0.27 6.74 8.75
C LYS A 179 0.64 6.60 9.99
N LYS A 180 1.96 6.75 9.80
CA LYS A 180 2.96 6.61 10.87
C LYS A 180 4.04 7.67 10.73
N LEU A 181 4.43 8.34 11.84
CA LEU A 181 5.49 9.36 11.86
C LEU A 181 6.81 8.90 11.21
N PRO A 182 7.31 7.67 11.47
CA PRO A 182 8.56 7.20 10.86
C PRO A 182 8.52 7.11 9.33
N ALA A 183 7.33 7.02 8.71
CA ALA A 183 7.22 6.94 7.26
C ALA A 183 7.77 8.18 6.54
N VAL A 184 7.73 9.37 7.18
CA VAL A 184 8.30 10.62 6.64
C VAL A 184 9.79 10.52 6.48
N GLU A 185 10.47 9.95 7.47
CA GLU A 185 11.92 9.73 7.45
C GLU A 185 12.29 8.69 6.38
N THR A 186 11.58 7.55 6.38
CA THR A 186 11.83 6.48 5.40
C THR A 186 11.70 6.98 3.98
N LEU A 187 10.69 7.80 3.69
CA LEU A 187 10.51 8.41 2.38
C LEU A 187 11.68 9.34 2.02
N GLY A 188 12.14 10.16 2.98
CA GLY A 188 13.25 11.10 2.77
C GLY A 188 14.63 10.46 2.64
N SER A 189 14.80 9.24 3.14
CA SER A 189 16.05 8.47 3.11
C SER A 189 16.07 7.33 2.10
N SER A 190 14.96 7.10 1.38
CA SER A 190 14.86 6.02 0.40
C SER A 190 15.73 6.30 -0.83
N THR A 191 16.48 5.29 -1.26
CA THR A 191 17.30 5.31 -2.47
C THR A 191 16.62 4.61 -3.65
N VAL A 192 15.61 3.78 -3.37
CA VAL A 192 14.84 3.03 -4.37
C VAL A 192 13.36 3.20 -4.06
N ILE A 193 12.58 3.53 -5.08
CA ILE A 193 11.12 3.63 -5.00
C ILE A 193 10.53 2.59 -5.94
N CYS A 194 9.84 1.59 -5.38
CA CYS A 194 9.06 0.62 -6.15
C CYS A 194 7.62 1.08 -6.16
N SER A 195 7.08 1.38 -7.35
CA SER A 195 5.72 1.86 -7.50
C SER A 195 4.93 0.91 -8.39
N ASP A 196 3.71 0.60 -7.98
CA ASP A 196 2.76 -0.10 -8.84
C ASP A 196 2.28 0.83 -9.96
N LYS A 197 1.93 0.25 -11.11
CA LYS A 197 1.43 0.99 -12.26
C LYS A 197 -0.05 1.34 -12.07
N THR A 198 -0.87 0.33 -11.80
CA THR A 198 -2.32 0.42 -11.89
C THR A 198 -2.93 1.04 -10.62
N GLY A 199 -3.66 2.14 -10.77
CA GLY A 199 -4.26 2.85 -9.62
C GLY A 199 -3.27 3.66 -8.77
N THR A 200 -1.96 3.60 -9.08
CA THR A 200 -0.89 4.35 -8.40
C THR A 200 -0.26 5.37 -9.34
N LEU A 201 0.39 4.92 -10.41
CA LEU A 201 0.91 5.81 -11.48
C LEU A 201 -0.19 6.18 -12.48
N THR A 202 -1.19 5.34 -12.62
CA THR A 202 -2.37 5.54 -13.44
C THR A 202 -3.62 5.65 -12.55
N GLN A 203 -4.71 6.16 -13.11
CA GLN A 203 -5.97 6.31 -12.39
C GLN A 203 -6.85 5.05 -12.44
N ASN A 204 -6.35 3.94 -12.97
CA ASN A 204 -7.16 2.74 -13.28
C ASN A 204 -8.42 3.08 -14.11
N LYS A 205 -8.27 4.02 -15.05
CA LYS A 205 -9.35 4.55 -15.88
C LYS A 205 -8.87 4.66 -17.31
N MET A 206 -9.57 3.98 -18.20
CA MET A 206 -9.31 4.06 -19.64
C MET A 206 -10.01 5.29 -20.22
N THR A 207 -9.27 6.14 -20.92
CA THR A 207 -9.82 7.32 -21.60
C THR A 207 -9.41 7.29 -23.06
N VAL A 208 -10.38 7.33 -23.96
CA VAL A 208 -10.11 7.40 -25.39
C VAL A 208 -9.49 8.75 -25.72
N GLN A 209 -8.29 8.73 -26.29
CA GLN A 209 -7.54 9.94 -26.68
C GLN A 209 -7.66 10.21 -28.18
N LYS A 210 -7.72 9.16 -28.97
CA LYS A 210 -7.74 9.28 -30.44
C LYS A 210 -8.65 8.21 -31.02
N VAL A 211 -9.37 8.58 -32.10
CA VAL A 211 -10.19 7.67 -32.89
C VAL A 211 -9.69 7.66 -34.31
N PHE A 212 -9.49 6.48 -34.89
CA PHE A 212 -9.18 6.33 -36.30
C PHE A 212 -10.46 5.92 -37.04
N PHE A 213 -10.91 6.76 -37.96
CA PHE A 213 -12.11 6.52 -38.75
C PHE A 213 -11.91 7.00 -40.21
N ASN A 214 -12.37 6.21 -41.17
CA ASN A 214 -12.33 6.51 -42.59
C ASN A 214 -10.94 6.96 -43.10
N GLY A 215 -9.88 6.26 -42.65
CA GLY A 215 -8.49 6.56 -43.07
C GLY A 215 -7.84 7.76 -42.39
N LYS A 216 -8.51 8.40 -41.43
CA LYS A 216 -8.05 9.60 -40.72
C LYS A 216 -8.03 9.39 -39.22
N LEU A 217 -7.09 10.07 -38.53
CA LEU A 217 -6.93 10.06 -37.08
C LEU A 217 -7.50 11.34 -36.49
N TYR A 218 -8.41 11.20 -35.53
CA TYR A 218 -9.06 12.28 -34.82
C TYR A 218 -8.61 12.30 -33.35
N ASN A 219 -8.33 13.47 -32.80
CA ASN A 219 -8.10 13.65 -31.36
C ASN A 219 -9.42 13.95 -30.66
N ILE A 220 -9.64 13.36 -29.48
CA ILE A 220 -10.80 13.65 -28.65
C ILE A 220 -10.34 14.58 -27.53
N ASP A 221 -10.68 15.85 -27.63
CA ASP A 221 -10.47 16.84 -26.59
C ASP A 221 -11.76 17.01 -25.78
N ASP A 222 -11.70 16.65 -24.51
CA ASP A 222 -12.68 16.94 -23.45
C ASP A 222 -14.12 16.39 -23.62
N LEU A 223 -14.41 15.29 -22.97
CA LEU A 223 -15.74 14.67 -22.90
C LEU A 223 -16.81 15.52 -22.16
N GLU A 224 -16.43 16.54 -21.40
CA GLU A 224 -17.38 17.42 -20.69
C GLU A 224 -18.11 18.42 -21.61
N LYS A 225 -17.60 18.66 -22.81
CA LYS A 225 -18.17 19.60 -23.77
C LYS A 225 -18.88 19.00 -24.97
N GLY A 226 -19.08 17.69 -24.98
CA GLY A 226 -19.49 16.92 -26.14
C GLY A 226 -18.27 16.45 -26.94
N ILE A 227 -18.40 15.35 -27.68
CA ILE A 227 -17.32 14.80 -28.49
C ILE A 227 -17.08 15.75 -29.67
N GLU A 228 -16.05 16.60 -29.59
CA GLU A 228 -15.57 17.36 -30.73
C GLU A 228 -14.47 16.53 -31.41
N ILE A 229 -14.75 16.04 -32.61
CA ILE A 229 -13.74 15.41 -33.46
C ILE A 229 -13.07 16.55 -34.26
N ILE A 230 -11.83 16.82 -33.92
CA ILE A 230 -11.04 17.87 -34.61
C ILE A 230 -10.26 17.21 -35.75
N GLU A 231 -10.70 17.41 -36.97
CA GLU A 231 -9.89 17.16 -38.15
C GLU A 231 -8.96 18.37 -38.34
N ASN A 232 -7.68 18.17 -38.51
CA ASN A 232 -6.55 19.11 -38.62
C ASN A 232 -6.81 20.55 -39.10
N THR A 233 -8.04 20.94 -39.40
CA THR A 233 -8.50 22.30 -39.71
C THR A 233 -10.04 22.48 -39.77
N ASN A 234 -10.83 21.42 -39.74
CA ASN A 234 -12.28 21.54 -39.81
C ASN A 234 -12.94 20.82 -38.63
N ARG A 235 -13.76 21.52 -37.89
CA ARG A 235 -14.60 21.03 -36.78
C ARG A 235 -15.75 20.20 -37.37
N LEU A 236 -15.82 18.93 -37.04
CA LEU A 236 -16.99 18.09 -37.31
C LEU A 236 -17.82 17.98 -36.02
N GLU A 237 -18.95 18.61 -35.96
CA GLU A 237 -19.94 18.41 -34.91
C GLU A 237 -20.71 17.10 -35.17
N LEU A 238 -20.51 16.11 -34.33
CA LEU A 238 -21.42 14.93 -34.31
C LEU A 238 -22.67 15.30 -33.51
N LYS A 239 -23.76 15.57 -34.20
CA LYS A 239 -25.04 15.98 -33.60
C LYS A 239 -25.87 14.84 -33.04
N ASP A 240 -25.52 13.58 -33.24
CA ASP A 240 -26.36 12.45 -32.85
C ASP A 240 -25.72 11.52 -31.82
N LYS A 241 -26.51 11.23 -30.82
CA LYS A 241 -26.29 10.63 -29.53
C LYS A 241 -25.96 9.12 -29.49
N GLU A 242 -25.60 8.50 -30.59
CA GLU A 242 -25.41 7.05 -30.63
C GLU A 242 -24.04 6.64 -31.19
N LEU A 243 -23.01 6.82 -30.39
CA LEU A 243 -21.80 6.02 -30.47
C LEU A 243 -21.73 5.14 -29.23
N THR A 244 -22.48 4.07 -29.20
CA THR A 244 -22.21 2.91 -28.35
C THR A 244 -20.98 2.24 -28.93
N VAL A 245 -19.84 2.45 -28.26
CA VAL A 245 -18.65 1.64 -28.46
C VAL A 245 -18.86 0.36 -27.67
N ASP A 246 -19.33 -0.70 -28.32
CA ASP A 246 -19.22 -2.04 -27.78
C ASP A 246 -17.73 -2.40 -27.75
N LEU A 247 -17.17 -2.45 -26.53
CA LEU A 247 -15.85 -2.98 -26.21
C LEU A 247 -16.00 -4.45 -25.80
#